data_818b2a4b34cf61235e6fdc7be2d33c1b
#
_entry.id   818b2a4b34cf61235e6fdc7be2d33c1b
#
_cell.length_a   1.000
_cell.length_b   1.000
_cell.length_c   1.000
_cell.angle_alpha   90.00
_cell.angle_beta   90.00
_cell.angle_gamma   90.00
#
_symmetry.space_group_name_H-M   'P 1'
#
loop_
_entity.id
_entity.type
_entity.pdbx_description
1 polymer ?
#
loop_
_entity_poly.entity_id
_entity_poly.type
_entity_poly.pdbx_seq_one_letter_code
_entity_poly.pdbx_strand_id
1 'polypeptide(L)'
;MVKTNTKIIFILFLVFLLESLGSAHDGEKINILEEEILSDFDDIFYNEDEDEIFDVWRNGRGNKNLVNVDTCGAVGDGTSDDTKAFEDAWKEACSKRRSVFMVPSGRTYLVNATKFNGPCANGLIIQIDGTIVAPSDPENWDPKSPKAWLVFSNLTGVTFQGNGIIDGSGSKWWEASCKKNKSNACKSAPRALTIDLSSGIRVKGLTFQNSQQMHFVISRSNSVRVNGVKVSSPGDSPNTDGIHISESTNVVLQDCKIGTGDDCISIVNASSNIKMKNIYCGPGHGISIGSLGKDDSIGVVNRVVLDTAFLKGTTNGLRIKTWQGGSGYVQTVRFQNVQMEDVSNPIIIDQFYCDSRKPCKNQTSAVEISEVLYRNVSGTTKSKKAMKFACSDTVPCSHITLDNVNLEARDGTAEVYCNSATGIITGYVHPEAECLNSNDKKIEQKIEECNVHDEL
;
A
#
# COMPACT_ATOMS: atom_id res chain seq x y z
N MET A 1 -0.74 -63.94 35.51
CA MET A 1 0.20 -62.82 35.77
C MET A 1 0.45 -62.13 34.43
N VAL A 2 -0.34 -61.15 34.11
CA VAL A 2 -0.22 -60.35 32.86
C VAL A 2 0.58 -59.09 33.21
N LYS A 3 1.81 -58.99 32.70
CA LYS A 3 2.62 -57.76 32.80
C LYS A 3 2.14 -56.78 31.70
N THR A 4 1.30 -55.86 32.07
CA THR A 4 0.85 -54.78 31.21
C THR A 4 2.03 -53.81 30.92
N ASN A 5 2.19 -53.52 29.66
CA ASN A 5 3.30 -52.78 29.11
C ASN A 5 3.18 -51.26 29.42
N THR A 6 3.63 -50.88 30.60
CA THR A 6 3.61 -49.47 31.10
C THR A 6 4.46 -48.51 30.24
N LYS A 7 5.33 -49.04 29.37
CA LYS A 7 6.17 -48.25 28.48
C LYS A 7 5.41 -47.67 27.27
N ILE A 8 4.38 -48.37 26.76
CA ILE A 8 3.60 -47.91 25.58
C ILE A 8 2.67 -46.75 25.97
N ILE A 9 2.09 -46.78 27.17
CA ILE A 9 1.23 -45.72 27.70
C ILE A 9 2.03 -44.42 27.94
N PHE A 10 3.30 -44.52 28.38
CA PHE A 10 4.15 -43.38 28.58
C PHE A 10 4.61 -42.70 27.26
N ILE A 11 4.81 -43.47 26.21
CA ILE A 11 5.20 -42.92 24.88
C ILE A 11 3.99 -42.22 24.22
N LEU A 12 2.78 -42.80 24.34
CA LEU A 12 1.57 -42.12 23.82
C LEU A 12 1.24 -40.82 24.58
N PHE A 13 1.47 -40.79 25.89
CA PHE A 13 1.30 -39.57 26.68
C PHE A 13 2.36 -38.50 26.36
N LEU A 14 3.59 -38.88 26.00
CA LEU A 14 4.64 -37.96 25.58
C LEU A 14 4.39 -37.38 24.18
N VAL A 15 3.83 -38.16 23.26
CA VAL A 15 3.47 -37.70 21.92
C VAL A 15 2.30 -36.71 21.99
N PHE A 16 1.27 -36.99 22.80
CA PHE A 16 0.17 -36.03 23.03
C PHE A 16 0.60 -34.73 23.72
N LEU A 17 1.57 -34.80 24.64
CA LEU A 17 2.15 -33.61 25.26
C LEU A 17 3.02 -32.80 24.30
N LEU A 18 3.73 -33.44 23.38
CA LEU A 18 4.53 -32.76 22.37
C LEU A 18 3.67 -32.09 21.28
N GLU A 19 2.54 -32.69 20.89
CA GLU A 19 1.59 -32.09 19.95
C GLU A 19 0.83 -30.92 20.61
N SER A 20 0.45 -31.03 21.88
CA SER A 20 -0.17 -29.91 22.60
C SER A 20 0.81 -28.76 22.88
N LEU A 21 2.10 -29.03 23.09
CA LEU A 21 3.14 -28.03 23.25
C LEU A 21 3.52 -27.38 21.92
N GLY A 22 3.47 -28.09 20.80
CA GLY A 22 3.68 -27.53 19.45
C GLY A 22 2.60 -26.52 19.09
N SER A 23 1.33 -26.86 19.28
CA SER A 23 0.20 -25.97 19.02
C SER A 23 0.16 -24.74 19.96
N ALA A 24 0.54 -24.92 21.22
CA ALA A 24 0.66 -23.79 22.16
C ALA A 24 1.85 -22.87 21.83
N HIS A 25 2.95 -23.44 21.33
CA HIS A 25 4.15 -22.68 21.00
C HIS A 25 3.99 -21.86 19.72
N ASP A 26 3.21 -22.33 18.75
CA ASP A 26 2.86 -21.56 17.55
C ASP A 26 1.87 -20.43 17.88
N GLY A 27 0.90 -20.67 18.75
CA GLY A 27 0.00 -19.64 19.26
C GLY A 27 0.72 -18.56 20.09
N GLU A 28 1.70 -18.96 20.89
CA GLU A 28 2.52 -18.04 21.68
C GLU A 28 3.48 -17.21 20.82
N LYS A 29 4.08 -17.79 19.78
CA LYS A 29 4.88 -17.06 18.78
C LYS A 29 4.05 -16.07 17.98
N ILE A 30 2.82 -16.40 17.58
CA ILE A 30 1.90 -15.49 16.90
C ILE A 30 1.55 -14.33 17.83
N ASN A 31 1.25 -14.59 19.11
CA ASN A 31 0.96 -13.54 20.09
C ASN A 31 2.16 -12.64 20.41
N ILE A 32 3.37 -13.19 20.52
CA ILE A 32 4.59 -12.41 20.77
C ILE A 32 4.93 -11.52 19.56
N LEU A 33 4.82 -12.05 18.34
CA LEU A 33 4.95 -11.23 17.11
C LEU A 33 3.83 -10.20 16.99
N GLU A 34 2.64 -10.50 17.47
CA GLU A 34 1.52 -9.58 17.53
C GLU A 34 1.78 -8.43 18.51
N GLU A 35 2.27 -8.72 19.71
CA GLU A 35 2.61 -7.72 20.73
C GLU A 35 3.82 -6.86 20.32
N GLU A 36 4.87 -7.44 19.74
CA GLU A 36 6.03 -6.69 19.22
C GLU A 36 5.65 -5.76 18.08
N ILE A 37 4.82 -6.23 17.11
CA ILE A 37 4.35 -5.39 16.01
C ILE A 37 3.40 -4.30 16.53
N LEU A 38 2.59 -4.55 17.55
CA LEU A 38 1.68 -3.57 18.14
C LEU A 38 2.44 -2.54 19.00
N SER A 39 3.40 -2.97 19.83
CA SER A 39 4.22 -2.06 20.63
C SER A 39 5.06 -1.13 19.76
N ASP A 40 5.67 -1.64 18.69
CA ASP A 40 6.33 -0.84 17.67
C ASP A 40 5.37 0.16 16.97
N PHE A 41 4.07 -0.18 16.90
CA PHE A 41 3.07 0.71 16.34
C PHE A 41 2.81 1.91 17.25
N ASP A 42 2.59 1.64 18.51
CA ASP A 42 2.30 2.68 19.50
C ASP A 42 3.51 3.60 19.68
N ASP A 43 4.71 3.07 19.80
CA ASP A 43 5.94 3.85 19.95
C ASP A 43 6.24 4.77 18.74
N ILE A 44 5.88 4.35 17.51
CA ILE A 44 6.10 5.17 16.32
C ILE A 44 5.03 6.24 16.14
N PHE A 45 3.79 6.01 16.61
CA PHE A 45 2.71 6.99 16.55
C PHE A 45 2.69 7.95 17.73
N TYR A 46 3.21 7.55 18.91
CA TYR A 46 3.20 8.35 20.14
C TYR A 46 4.47 9.17 20.39
N ASN A 47 5.51 9.08 19.56
CA ASN A 47 6.62 10.01 19.64
C ASN A 47 6.19 11.40 19.16
N GLU A 48 5.33 12.05 19.93
CA GLU A 48 4.93 13.46 19.81
C GLU A 48 6.10 14.43 20.06
N ASP A 49 7.23 13.95 20.59
CA ASP A 49 8.43 14.75 20.84
C ASP A 49 9.05 15.37 19.56
N GLU A 50 8.51 15.02 18.39
CA GLU A 50 8.95 15.62 17.13
C GLU A 50 8.26 16.96 16.82
N ASP A 51 7.18 17.32 17.49
CA ASP A 51 6.60 18.65 17.41
C ASP A 51 7.46 19.70 18.16
N GLU A 52 8.28 19.31 19.13
CA GLU A 52 9.28 20.22 19.74
C GLU A 52 10.29 20.76 18.72
N ILE A 53 10.70 19.96 17.75
CA ILE A 53 11.57 20.45 16.67
C ILE A 53 10.84 21.51 15.82
N PHE A 54 9.53 21.38 15.64
CA PHE A 54 8.70 22.33 14.92
C PHE A 54 8.54 23.66 15.69
N ASP A 55 8.36 23.60 17.00
CA ASP A 55 8.30 24.79 17.87
C ASP A 55 9.66 25.46 18.03
N VAL A 56 10.76 24.74 18.07
CA VAL A 56 12.13 25.28 17.98
C VAL A 56 12.35 26.02 16.65
N TRP A 57 11.74 25.55 15.56
CA TRP A 57 11.78 26.25 14.28
C TRP A 57 10.90 27.49 14.23
N ARG A 58 9.76 27.50 14.93
CA ARG A 58 8.84 28.63 15.03
C ARG A 58 9.38 29.71 15.98
N ASN A 59 10.07 29.31 17.04
CA ASN A 59 10.58 30.17 18.10
C ASN A 59 12.09 30.41 18.05
N GLY A 60 12.84 29.70 17.23
CA GLY A 60 14.29 29.77 17.13
C GLY A 60 14.72 31.06 16.41
N ARG A 61 15.42 31.95 17.13
CA ARG A 61 16.07 33.18 16.62
C ARG A 61 17.30 32.91 15.74
N GLY A 62 17.28 31.86 14.89
CA GLY A 62 18.35 31.60 13.93
C GLY A 62 17.96 32.10 12.55
N ASN A 63 18.88 32.79 11.85
CA ASN A 63 18.69 33.15 10.43
C ASN A 63 18.42 31.89 9.60
N LYS A 64 17.17 31.71 9.15
CA LYS A 64 16.79 30.70 8.19
C LYS A 64 17.18 31.17 6.80
N ASN A 65 17.82 30.33 6.02
CA ASN A 65 18.08 30.62 4.61
C ASN A 65 16.78 30.36 3.81
N LEU A 66 15.91 31.37 3.76
CA LEU A 66 14.69 31.32 2.95
C LEU A 66 15.04 31.54 1.49
N VAL A 67 14.73 30.56 0.65
CA VAL A 67 14.89 30.62 -0.80
C VAL A 67 13.51 30.53 -1.42
N ASN A 68 12.99 31.68 -1.84
CA ASN A 68 11.67 31.79 -2.45
C ASN A 68 11.80 31.70 -3.98
N VAL A 69 11.00 30.85 -4.61
CA VAL A 69 11.00 30.66 -6.08
C VAL A 69 10.73 31.98 -6.83
N ASP A 70 9.92 32.90 -6.25
CA ASP A 70 9.65 34.21 -6.84
C ASP A 70 10.93 35.06 -6.91
N THR A 71 11.79 34.98 -5.89
CA THR A 71 13.06 35.73 -5.90
C THR A 71 14.08 35.14 -6.87
N CYS A 72 13.86 33.93 -7.32
CA CYS A 72 14.63 33.25 -8.37
C CYS A 72 14.02 33.46 -9.78
N GLY A 73 12.96 34.28 -9.90
CA GLY A 73 12.39 34.69 -11.16
C GLY A 73 11.11 33.94 -11.56
N ALA A 74 10.49 33.17 -10.66
CA ALA A 74 9.21 32.56 -10.95
C ALA A 74 8.10 33.59 -11.09
N VAL A 75 7.26 33.47 -12.12
CA VAL A 75 6.14 34.37 -12.41
C VAL A 75 4.89 33.98 -11.63
N GLY A 76 4.62 32.68 -11.54
CA GLY A 76 3.50 32.14 -10.75
C GLY A 76 2.12 32.53 -11.26
N ASP A 77 1.94 32.67 -12.58
CA ASP A 77 0.67 33.00 -13.26
C ASP A 77 -0.08 31.77 -13.80
N GLY A 78 0.49 30.58 -13.64
CA GLY A 78 -0.05 29.31 -14.13
C GLY A 78 0.17 29.02 -15.61
N THR A 79 0.82 29.92 -16.34
CA THR A 79 1.02 29.83 -17.80
C THR A 79 2.47 30.01 -18.23
N SER A 80 3.21 30.86 -17.55
CA SER A 80 4.63 31.04 -17.77
C SER A 80 5.43 29.85 -17.22
N ASP A 81 6.47 29.45 -17.95
CA ASP A 81 7.34 28.34 -17.53
C ASP A 81 8.26 28.77 -16.38
N ASP A 82 7.95 28.31 -15.20
CA ASP A 82 8.69 28.61 -13.96
C ASP A 82 9.80 27.58 -13.65
N THR A 83 10.01 26.58 -14.52
CA THR A 83 10.92 25.45 -14.31
C THR A 83 12.32 25.91 -13.91
N LYS A 84 12.87 26.88 -14.65
CA LYS A 84 14.24 27.39 -14.40
C LYS A 84 14.36 28.06 -13.03
N ALA A 85 13.35 28.81 -12.60
CA ALA A 85 13.32 29.45 -11.30
C ALA A 85 13.28 28.43 -10.16
N PHE A 86 12.51 27.32 -10.35
CA PHE A 86 12.49 26.21 -9.41
C PHE A 86 13.84 25.48 -9.33
N GLU A 87 14.49 25.24 -10.46
CA GLU A 87 15.83 24.63 -10.50
C GLU A 87 16.88 25.49 -9.82
N ASP A 88 16.86 26.81 -10.02
CA ASP A 88 17.82 27.71 -9.41
C ASP A 88 17.56 27.86 -7.91
N ALA A 89 16.31 28.00 -7.50
CA ALA A 89 15.92 27.98 -6.09
C ALA A 89 16.33 26.66 -5.40
N TRP A 90 16.17 25.53 -6.09
CA TRP A 90 16.60 24.24 -5.57
C TRP A 90 18.11 24.18 -5.35
N LYS A 91 18.91 24.59 -6.32
CA LYS A 91 20.38 24.60 -6.19
C LYS A 91 20.83 25.41 -5.00
N GLU A 92 20.20 26.58 -4.81
CA GLU A 92 20.50 27.46 -3.70
C GLU A 92 20.08 26.87 -2.35
N ALA A 93 18.83 26.40 -2.23
CA ALA A 93 18.31 25.83 -0.99
C ALA A 93 19.05 24.55 -0.58
N CYS A 94 19.29 23.64 -1.54
CA CYS A 94 19.98 22.38 -1.31
C CYS A 94 21.45 22.55 -0.86
N SER A 95 22.10 23.62 -1.26
CA SER A 95 23.50 23.94 -0.87
C SER A 95 23.65 24.51 0.53
N LYS A 96 22.58 25.02 1.14
CA LYS A 96 22.61 25.76 2.41
C LYS A 96 22.06 24.92 3.55
N ARG A 97 22.75 24.92 4.69
CA ARG A 97 22.23 24.30 5.92
C ARG A 97 21.01 25.07 6.45
N ARG A 98 20.03 24.34 7.00
CA ARG A 98 18.81 24.92 7.58
C ARG A 98 18.13 25.88 6.63
N SER A 99 17.90 25.45 5.41
CA SER A 99 17.25 26.22 4.36
C SER A 99 15.79 25.85 4.20
N VAL A 100 15.03 26.77 3.66
CA VAL A 100 13.63 26.58 3.26
C VAL A 100 13.50 26.88 1.77
N PHE A 101 13.18 25.88 0.98
CA PHE A 101 12.72 26.03 -0.40
C PHE A 101 11.24 26.38 -0.35
N MET A 102 10.88 27.62 -0.72
CA MET A 102 9.53 28.17 -0.53
C MET A 102 8.80 28.32 -1.86
N VAL A 103 7.61 27.71 -1.96
CA VAL A 103 6.62 27.95 -3.02
C VAL A 103 5.46 28.74 -2.38
N PRO A 104 5.37 30.06 -2.58
CA PRO A 104 4.42 30.92 -1.88
C PRO A 104 2.96 30.64 -2.21
N SER A 105 2.08 30.90 -1.25
CA SER A 105 0.63 30.83 -1.42
C SER A 105 0.08 31.86 -2.41
N GLY A 106 -1.12 31.60 -2.94
CA GLY A 106 -1.85 32.54 -3.80
C GLY A 106 -1.34 32.61 -5.24
N ARG A 107 -0.39 31.78 -5.62
CA ARG A 107 0.18 31.69 -6.98
C ARG A 107 0.11 30.29 -7.54
N THR A 108 0.14 30.18 -8.86
CA THR A 108 0.18 28.90 -9.60
C THR A 108 1.41 28.87 -10.50
N TYR A 109 2.27 27.90 -10.30
CA TYR A 109 3.55 27.78 -11.00
C TYR A 109 3.51 26.62 -12.00
N LEU A 110 3.66 26.93 -13.29
CA LEU A 110 3.80 25.92 -14.34
C LEU A 110 5.24 25.39 -14.33
N VAL A 111 5.41 24.13 -13.99
CA VAL A 111 6.74 23.51 -13.92
C VAL A 111 6.75 22.28 -14.84
N ASN A 112 7.72 22.23 -15.74
CA ASN A 112 7.96 21.08 -16.60
C ASN A 112 8.57 19.91 -15.82
N ALA A 113 8.71 18.74 -16.47
CA ALA A 113 9.34 17.58 -15.86
C ALA A 113 10.74 17.90 -15.32
N THR A 114 10.91 17.82 -14.00
CA THR A 114 12.11 18.30 -13.32
C THR A 114 12.58 17.30 -12.27
N LYS A 115 13.90 17.18 -12.17
CA LYS A 115 14.55 16.35 -11.16
C LYS A 115 15.36 17.18 -10.17
N PHE A 116 14.96 17.13 -8.91
CA PHE A 116 15.59 17.77 -7.76
C PHE A 116 16.50 16.75 -7.05
N ASN A 117 17.79 16.82 -7.36
CA ASN A 117 18.75 15.85 -6.82
C ASN A 117 19.46 16.39 -5.57
N GLY A 118 19.65 15.50 -4.59
CA GLY A 118 20.61 15.64 -3.53
C GLY A 118 22.02 15.14 -3.91
N PRO A 119 22.93 14.98 -2.92
CA PRO A 119 22.66 15.21 -1.51
C PRO A 119 22.55 16.70 -1.18
N CYS A 120 21.63 17.03 -0.27
CA CYS A 120 21.48 18.40 0.22
C CYS A 120 22.12 18.59 1.59
N ALA A 121 22.43 19.84 1.94
CA ALA A 121 22.88 20.19 3.27
C ALA A 121 21.75 19.95 4.30
N ASN A 122 22.13 19.59 5.53
CA ASN A 122 21.17 19.19 6.56
C ASN A 122 20.14 20.27 6.90
N GLY A 123 18.91 19.83 7.17
CA GLY A 123 17.82 20.68 7.65
C GLY A 123 17.10 21.43 6.52
N LEU A 124 17.01 20.85 5.33
CA LEU A 124 16.21 21.38 4.23
C LEU A 124 14.72 21.12 4.49
N ILE A 125 13.93 22.18 4.35
CA ILE A 125 12.47 22.12 4.34
C ILE A 125 11.99 22.56 2.95
N ILE A 126 11.06 21.80 2.38
CA ILE A 126 10.36 22.12 1.15
C ILE A 126 8.95 22.57 1.55
N GLN A 127 8.74 23.87 1.59
CA GLN A 127 7.47 24.50 1.97
C GLN A 127 6.67 24.82 0.71
N ILE A 128 5.56 24.11 0.52
CA ILE A 128 4.67 24.32 -0.63
C ILE A 128 3.33 24.83 -0.10
N ASP A 129 3.06 26.10 -0.29
CA ASP A 129 1.80 26.75 0.07
C ASP A 129 1.01 27.23 -1.17
N GLY A 130 1.68 27.37 -2.31
CA GLY A 130 1.08 27.66 -3.61
C GLY A 130 0.70 26.40 -4.38
N THR A 131 0.29 26.59 -5.63
CA THR A 131 -0.03 25.50 -6.56
C THR A 131 1.12 25.28 -7.54
N ILE A 132 1.61 24.05 -7.64
CA ILE A 132 2.52 23.62 -8.72
C ILE A 132 1.67 22.84 -9.72
N VAL A 133 1.69 23.24 -11.00
CA VAL A 133 0.89 22.64 -12.06
C VAL A 133 1.77 22.07 -13.16
N ALA A 134 1.41 20.87 -13.66
CA ALA A 134 2.08 20.24 -14.79
C ALA A 134 1.56 20.76 -16.14
N PRO A 135 2.38 20.70 -17.20
CA PRO A 135 1.88 20.85 -18.56
C PRO A 135 0.74 19.89 -18.87
N SER A 136 -0.39 20.39 -19.33
CA SER A 136 -1.60 19.61 -19.53
C SER A 136 -1.59 18.74 -20.79
N ASP A 137 -0.74 19.07 -21.78
CA ASP A 137 -0.76 18.44 -23.08
C ASP A 137 0.30 17.35 -23.23
N PRO A 138 -0.11 16.07 -23.45
CA PRO A 138 0.82 14.97 -23.68
C PRO A 138 1.73 15.16 -24.92
N GLU A 139 1.31 15.95 -25.91
CA GLU A 139 2.12 16.20 -27.10
C GLU A 139 3.28 17.14 -26.83
N ASN A 140 3.14 18.02 -25.85
CA ASN A 140 4.19 18.95 -25.40
C ASN A 140 5.15 18.33 -24.39
N TRP A 141 4.91 17.06 -23.99
CA TRP A 141 5.79 16.38 -23.06
C TRP A 141 7.05 15.86 -23.77
N ASP A 142 8.21 16.29 -23.33
CA ASP A 142 9.47 15.83 -23.92
C ASP A 142 9.59 14.30 -23.85
N PRO A 143 9.71 13.59 -24.98
CA PRO A 143 9.85 12.14 -25.03
C PRO A 143 11.09 11.61 -24.28
N LYS A 144 12.09 12.46 -24.07
CA LYS A 144 13.30 12.14 -23.32
C LYS A 144 13.13 12.37 -21.82
N SER A 145 12.06 13.05 -21.40
CA SER A 145 11.76 13.29 -20.00
C SER A 145 11.50 11.98 -19.26
N PRO A 146 11.88 11.90 -18.00
CA PRO A 146 11.58 10.73 -17.18
C PRO A 146 10.07 10.50 -17.13
N LYS A 147 9.68 9.23 -16.96
CA LYS A 147 8.25 8.84 -16.77
C LYS A 147 7.70 9.32 -15.41
N ALA A 148 8.19 10.46 -14.94
CA ALA A 148 7.78 11.13 -13.73
C ALA A 148 7.94 12.64 -13.92
N TRP A 149 7.01 13.39 -13.36
CA TRP A 149 6.97 14.84 -13.49
C TRP A 149 7.95 15.52 -12.50
N LEU A 150 7.68 15.44 -11.21
CA LEU A 150 8.56 16.00 -10.17
C LEU A 150 9.29 14.84 -9.46
N VAL A 151 10.60 14.78 -9.57
CA VAL A 151 11.41 13.74 -8.93
C VAL A 151 12.34 14.36 -7.91
N PHE A 152 12.17 13.99 -6.66
CA PHE A 152 13.08 14.31 -5.57
C PHE A 152 13.92 13.08 -5.23
N SER A 153 15.22 13.15 -5.43
CA SER A 153 16.07 11.96 -5.36
C SER A 153 17.34 12.19 -4.53
N ASN A 154 17.78 11.12 -3.86
CA ASN A 154 19.01 11.13 -3.04
C ASN A 154 18.98 12.18 -1.91
N LEU A 155 17.84 12.22 -1.19
CA LEU A 155 17.61 13.15 -0.08
C LEU A 155 17.75 12.43 1.27
N THR A 156 18.26 13.14 2.27
CA THR A 156 18.34 12.64 3.64
C THR A 156 17.82 13.67 4.63
N GLY A 157 16.88 13.29 5.50
CA GLY A 157 16.39 14.16 6.57
C GLY A 157 15.65 15.40 6.07
N VAL A 158 14.85 15.29 4.99
CA VAL A 158 14.13 16.41 4.36
C VAL A 158 12.65 16.36 4.73
N THR A 159 12.08 17.52 5.01
CA THR A 159 10.65 17.69 5.27
C THR A 159 9.97 18.42 4.13
N PHE A 160 8.93 17.79 3.56
CA PHE A 160 7.96 18.41 2.65
C PHE A 160 6.74 18.81 3.47
N GLN A 161 6.32 20.04 3.40
CA GLN A 161 5.17 20.51 4.16
C GLN A 161 4.45 21.69 3.52
N GLY A 162 3.28 22.00 4.02
CA GLY A 162 2.44 23.12 3.60
C GLY A 162 1.02 22.69 3.28
N ASN A 163 0.22 23.66 2.85
CA ASN A 163 -1.18 23.44 2.43
C ASN A 163 -1.36 23.57 0.91
N GLY A 164 -0.25 23.57 0.17
CA GLY A 164 -0.23 23.77 -1.26
C GLY A 164 -0.73 22.55 -2.05
N ILE A 165 -0.84 22.76 -3.35
CA ILE A 165 -1.41 21.80 -4.30
C ILE A 165 -0.35 21.41 -5.33
N ILE A 166 -0.29 20.11 -5.62
CA ILE A 166 0.47 19.51 -6.72
C ILE A 166 -0.55 18.96 -7.71
N ASP A 167 -0.78 19.69 -8.80
CA ASP A 167 -1.78 19.38 -9.81
C ASP A 167 -1.13 18.82 -11.08
N GLY A 168 -1.38 17.57 -11.36
CA GLY A 168 -0.80 16.88 -12.52
C GLY A 168 -1.47 17.21 -13.86
N SER A 169 -2.58 17.96 -13.90
CA SER A 169 -3.31 18.34 -15.11
C SER A 169 -3.64 17.14 -16.04
N GLY A 170 -4.04 16.01 -15.45
CA GLY A 170 -4.06 14.69 -16.09
C GLY A 170 -5.15 14.44 -17.12
N SER A 171 -6.16 15.31 -17.29
CA SER A 171 -7.36 15.01 -18.10
C SER A 171 -7.05 14.55 -19.52
N LYS A 172 -6.19 15.24 -20.26
CA LYS A 172 -5.81 14.86 -21.63
C LYS A 172 -5.00 13.55 -21.67
N TRP A 173 -4.22 13.25 -20.61
CA TRP A 173 -3.53 11.98 -20.49
C TRP A 173 -4.50 10.81 -20.31
N TRP A 174 -5.59 11.02 -19.54
CA TRP A 174 -6.62 10.00 -19.35
C TRP A 174 -7.40 9.74 -20.63
N GLU A 175 -7.75 10.79 -21.37
CA GLU A 175 -8.41 10.67 -22.68
C GLU A 175 -7.53 9.91 -23.69
N ALA A 176 -6.21 10.15 -23.67
CA ALA A 176 -5.24 9.47 -24.53
C ALA A 176 -4.95 8.02 -24.08
N SER A 177 -5.40 7.59 -22.91
CA SER A 177 -5.08 6.27 -22.36
C SER A 177 -5.77 5.13 -23.11
N CYS A 178 -5.02 4.06 -23.39
CA CYS A 178 -5.58 2.83 -23.94
C CYS A 178 -6.47 2.06 -22.96
N LYS A 179 -6.52 2.43 -21.68
CA LYS A 179 -7.48 1.91 -20.71
C LYS A 179 -8.87 2.53 -20.92
N LYS A 180 -8.95 3.80 -21.34
CA LYS A 180 -10.20 4.48 -21.68
C LYS A 180 -10.70 4.08 -23.08
N ASN A 181 -9.80 4.08 -24.05
CA ASN A 181 -10.12 3.71 -25.42
C ASN A 181 -9.09 2.70 -25.93
N LYS A 182 -9.55 1.47 -26.19
CA LYS A 182 -8.71 0.37 -26.67
C LYS A 182 -8.01 0.63 -28.01
N SER A 183 -8.48 1.59 -28.81
CA SER A 183 -7.84 2.01 -30.08
C SER A 183 -6.63 2.93 -29.84
N ASN A 184 -6.52 3.55 -28.66
CA ASN A 184 -5.39 4.40 -28.35
C ASN A 184 -4.10 3.59 -28.17
N ALA A 185 -2.96 4.21 -28.48
CA ALA A 185 -1.66 3.62 -28.17
C ALA A 185 -1.48 3.53 -26.65
N CYS A 186 -0.97 2.39 -26.15
CA CYS A 186 -0.66 2.24 -24.72
C CYS A 186 0.64 2.98 -24.37
N LYS A 187 0.61 4.30 -24.33
CA LYS A 187 1.74 5.12 -23.82
C LYS A 187 1.61 5.26 -22.31
N SER A 188 2.73 5.12 -21.60
CA SER A 188 2.77 5.42 -20.16
C SER A 188 2.69 6.92 -19.93
N ALA A 189 1.77 7.36 -19.10
CA ALA A 189 1.75 8.72 -18.58
C ALA A 189 2.80 8.89 -17.46
N PRO A 190 3.28 10.10 -17.17
CA PRO A 190 4.22 10.34 -16.09
C PRO A 190 3.53 10.24 -14.72
N ARG A 191 4.27 9.82 -13.71
CA ARG A 191 3.87 9.91 -12.30
C ARG A 191 4.04 11.35 -11.81
N ALA A 192 3.18 11.83 -10.91
CA ALA A 192 3.23 13.24 -10.53
C ALA A 192 4.45 13.55 -9.64
N LEU A 193 4.44 13.17 -8.38
CA LEU A 193 5.59 13.38 -7.51
C LEU A 193 6.22 12.04 -7.13
N THR A 194 7.53 11.96 -7.24
CA THR A 194 8.30 10.77 -6.84
C THR A 194 9.39 11.15 -5.84
N ILE A 195 9.41 10.51 -4.69
CA ILE A 195 10.55 10.47 -3.76
C ILE A 195 11.31 9.19 -4.05
N ASP A 196 12.59 9.32 -4.39
CA ASP A 196 13.42 8.23 -4.87
C ASP A 196 14.78 8.19 -4.18
N LEU A 197 15.31 7.00 -3.89
CA LEU A 197 16.64 6.81 -3.29
C LEU A 197 16.88 7.69 -2.05
N SER A 198 15.86 7.85 -1.18
CA SER A 198 15.87 8.84 -0.12
C SER A 198 15.64 8.21 1.26
N SER A 199 16.05 8.91 2.33
CA SER A 199 15.93 8.40 3.70
C SER A 199 15.55 9.51 4.69
N GLY A 200 14.76 9.15 5.73
CA GLY A 200 14.35 10.10 6.77
C GLY A 200 13.46 11.22 6.24
N ILE A 201 12.55 10.91 5.32
CA ILE A 201 11.68 11.89 4.66
C ILE A 201 10.37 12.03 5.44
N ARG A 202 9.91 13.27 5.59
CA ARG A 202 8.60 13.61 6.15
C ARG A 202 7.77 14.37 5.13
N VAL A 203 6.51 14.03 4.98
CA VAL A 203 5.55 14.72 4.11
C VAL A 203 4.31 15.07 4.92
N LYS A 204 3.95 16.36 5.02
CA LYS A 204 2.82 16.82 5.85
C LYS A 204 1.88 17.77 5.07
N GLY A 205 0.59 17.48 5.11
CA GLY A 205 -0.49 18.43 4.77
C GLY A 205 -0.69 18.74 3.28
N LEU A 206 0.14 18.23 2.38
CA LEU A 206 0.07 18.51 0.95
C LEU A 206 -1.17 17.90 0.28
N THR A 207 -1.65 18.55 -0.76
CA THR A 207 -2.71 18.04 -1.62
C THR A 207 -2.15 17.67 -2.99
N PHE A 208 -2.42 16.45 -3.43
CA PHE A 208 -2.12 15.96 -4.78
C PHE A 208 -3.43 15.81 -5.54
N GLN A 209 -3.50 16.34 -6.76
CA GLN A 209 -4.70 16.21 -7.56
C GLN A 209 -4.41 16.00 -9.05
N ASN A 210 -5.37 15.38 -9.72
CA ASN A 210 -5.40 15.22 -11.18
C ASN A 210 -4.09 14.72 -11.78
N SER A 211 -3.42 13.77 -11.13
CA SER A 211 -2.19 13.21 -11.67
C SER A 211 -2.40 12.56 -13.03
N GLN A 212 -1.42 12.65 -13.89
CA GLN A 212 -1.42 12.01 -15.20
C GLN A 212 -1.48 10.47 -15.07
N GLN A 213 -0.79 9.93 -14.05
CA GLN A 213 -0.81 8.53 -13.62
C GLN A 213 -0.82 8.50 -12.08
N MET A 214 0.09 7.81 -11.38
CA MET A 214 0.20 7.78 -9.93
C MET A 214 0.47 9.18 -9.35
N HIS A 215 -0.18 9.52 -8.25
CA HIS A 215 -0.04 10.84 -7.63
C HIS A 215 1.24 10.99 -6.84
N PHE A 216 1.46 10.12 -5.86
CA PHE A 216 2.61 10.18 -4.99
C PHE A 216 3.31 8.82 -4.95
N VAL A 217 4.57 8.79 -5.33
CA VAL A 217 5.39 7.57 -5.42
C VAL A 217 6.55 7.64 -4.44
N ILE A 218 6.67 6.62 -3.61
CA ILE A 218 7.81 6.38 -2.72
C ILE A 218 8.56 5.18 -3.29
N SER A 219 9.77 5.40 -3.77
CA SER A 219 10.56 4.37 -4.45
C SER A 219 11.97 4.29 -3.89
N ARG A 220 12.50 3.09 -3.69
CA ARG A 220 13.86 2.82 -3.24
C ARG A 220 14.28 3.67 -2.03
N SER A 221 13.35 3.84 -1.09
CA SER A 221 13.49 4.78 0.01
C SER A 221 13.30 4.10 1.37
N ASN A 222 13.87 4.69 2.40
CA ASN A 222 13.79 4.17 3.75
C ASN A 222 13.37 5.26 4.74
N SER A 223 12.59 4.87 5.76
CA SER A 223 12.14 5.79 6.82
C SER A 223 11.40 7.01 6.26
N VAL A 224 10.26 6.76 5.59
CA VAL A 224 9.39 7.81 5.04
C VAL A 224 8.12 7.90 5.86
N ARG A 225 7.80 9.10 6.35
CA ARG A 225 6.56 9.38 7.09
C ARG A 225 5.68 10.34 6.33
N VAL A 226 4.42 10.00 6.12
CA VAL A 226 3.41 10.78 5.40
C VAL A 226 2.22 11.00 6.33
N ASN A 227 1.89 12.26 6.59
CA ASN A 227 0.79 12.61 7.47
C ASN A 227 -0.12 13.68 6.87
N GLY A 228 -1.43 13.48 6.98
CA GLY A 228 -2.43 14.48 6.60
C GLY A 228 -2.49 14.81 5.11
N VAL A 229 -1.99 13.92 4.25
CA VAL A 229 -1.98 14.12 2.80
C VAL A 229 -3.37 13.86 2.22
N LYS A 230 -3.76 14.70 1.25
CA LYS A 230 -4.98 14.55 0.48
C LYS A 230 -4.65 14.22 -0.98
N VAL A 231 -5.36 13.24 -1.53
CA VAL A 231 -5.25 12.87 -2.95
C VAL A 231 -6.61 12.87 -3.59
N SER A 232 -6.76 13.49 -4.76
CA SER A 232 -8.03 13.50 -5.49
C SER A 232 -7.86 13.43 -7.01
N SER A 233 -8.63 12.55 -7.63
CA SER A 233 -8.86 12.48 -9.07
C SER A 233 -10.25 11.88 -9.32
N PRO A 234 -10.83 12.07 -10.53
CA PRO A 234 -12.06 11.39 -10.89
C PRO A 234 -11.98 9.88 -10.74
N GLY A 235 -13.07 9.24 -10.26
CA GLY A 235 -13.11 7.80 -10.01
C GLY A 235 -12.96 6.91 -11.25
N ASP A 236 -12.95 7.50 -12.45
CA ASP A 236 -12.75 6.84 -13.73
C ASP A 236 -11.42 7.20 -14.42
N SER A 237 -10.54 7.95 -13.73
CA SER A 237 -9.19 8.28 -14.22
C SER A 237 -8.27 7.05 -14.18
N PRO A 238 -7.69 6.64 -15.31
CA PRO A 238 -6.96 5.37 -15.37
C PRO A 238 -5.57 5.46 -14.73
N ASN A 239 -5.21 4.45 -13.95
CA ASN A 239 -3.90 4.27 -13.31
C ASN A 239 -3.45 5.45 -12.41
N THR A 240 -4.42 6.12 -11.81
CA THR A 240 -4.19 7.26 -10.93
C THR A 240 -4.08 6.83 -9.47
N ASP A 241 -3.23 5.84 -9.18
CA ASP A 241 -2.98 5.41 -7.80
C ASP A 241 -2.70 6.61 -6.89
N GLY A 242 -3.22 6.57 -5.67
CA GLY A 242 -3.02 7.64 -4.71
C GLY A 242 -1.59 7.69 -4.18
N ILE A 243 -1.21 6.69 -3.39
CA ILE A 243 0.16 6.54 -2.88
C ILE A 243 0.70 5.18 -3.31
N HIS A 244 1.80 5.19 -4.05
CA HIS A 244 2.47 3.99 -4.56
C HIS A 244 3.81 3.77 -3.87
N ILE A 245 4.03 2.59 -3.29
CA ILE A 245 5.24 2.24 -2.55
C ILE A 245 5.94 1.07 -3.25
N SER A 246 7.20 1.27 -3.61
CA SER A 246 8.02 0.25 -4.27
C SER A 246 9.45 0.24 -3.74
N GLU A 247 10.05 -0.94 -3.58
CA GLU A 247 11.44 -1.10 -3.17
C GLU A 247 11.80 -0.26 -1.92
N SER A 248 10.86 -0.15 -0.96
CA SER A 248 10.98 0.78 0.16
C SER A 248 10.68 0.11 1.49
N THR A 249 11.33 0.59 2.54
CA THR A 249 11.19 0.03 3.88
C THR A 249 10.88 1.11 4.91
N ASN A 250 10.24 0.73 6.04
CA ASN A 250 9.92 1.65 7.13
C ASN A 250 9.09 2.86 6.66
N VAL A 251 7.98 2.60 5.96
CA VAL A 251 7.08 3.65 5.48
C VAL A 251 5.85 3.72 6.39
N VAL A 252 5.54 4.92 6.86
CA VAL A 252 4.35 5.20 7.69
C VAL A 252 3.45 6.18 6.95
N LEU A 253 2.19 5.79 6.75
CA LEU A 253 1.13 6.65 6.20
C LEU A 253 0.07 6.87 7.29
N GLN A 254 -0.23 8.12 7.62
CA GLN A 254 -1.20 8.44 8.66
C GLN A 254 -2.13 9.57 8.24
N ASP A 255 -3.41 9.48 8.66
CA ASP A 255 -4.42 10.52 8.46
C ASP A 255 -4.59 10.95 7.00
N CYS A 256 -4.43 10.02 6.05
CA CYS A 256 -4.50 10.30 4.62
C CYS A 256 -5.92 10.14 4.08
N LYS A 257 -6.35 11.09 3.23
CA LYS A 257 -7.64 11.04 2.54
C LYS A 257 -7.43 10.91 1.04
N ILE A 258 -7.82 9.76 0.47
CA ILE A 258 -7.49 9.40 -0.92
C ILE A 258 -8.78 9.05 -1.67
N GLY A 259 -9.03 9.75 -2.78
CA GLY A 259 -10.09 9.43 -3.74
C GLY A 259 -9.53 9.51 -5.16
N THR A 260 -9.58 8.41 -5.93
CA THR A 260 -8.86 8.28 -7.20
C THR A 260 -9.54 7.27 -8.12
N GLY A 261 -9.06 7.10 -9.32
CA GLY A 261 -9.58 6.14 -10.32
C GLY A 261 -8.84 4.80 -10.32
N ASP A 262 -7.85 4.60 -9.43
CA ASP A 262 -7.16 3.31 -9.27
C ASP A 262 -6.94 3.01 -7.77
N ASP A 263 -5.90 2.27 -7.38
CA ASP A 263 -5.63 1.92 -5.99
C ASP A 263 -5.42 3.19 -5.13
N CYS A 264 -6.12 3.29 -4.00
CA CYS A 264 -5.83 4.38 -3.05
C CYS A 264 -4.39 4.27 -2.55
N ILE A 265 -3.98 3.07 -2.18
CA ILE A 265 -2.60 2.74 -1.82
C ILE A 265 -2.22 1.45 -2.53
N SER A 266 -1.06 1.45 -3.18
CA SER A 266 -0.49 0.26 -3.81
C SER A 266 0.92 -0.01 -3.30
N ILE A 267 1.15 -1.22 -2.78
CA ILE A 267 2.44 -1.67 -2.22
C ILE A 267 2.96 -2.78 -3.11
N VAL A 268 4.12 -2.57 -3.72
CA VAL A 268 4.68 -3.54 -4.66
C VAL A 268 6.07 -4.06 -4.24
N ASN A 269 6.72 -4.79 -5.14
CA ASN A 269 7.91 -5.57 -4.87
C ASN A 269 8.99 -4.87 -4.04
N ALA A 270 9.71 -5.66 -3.23
CA ALA A 270 10.82 -5.28 -2.36
C ALA A 270 10.42 -4.20 -1.32
N SER A 271 9.16 -4.26 -0.83
CA SER A 271 8.66 -3.34 0.18
C SER A 271 8.40 -4.07 1.50
N SER A 272 8.80 -3.47 2.62
CA SER A 272 8.64 -4.09 3.94
C SER A 272 8.47 -3.07 5.06
N ASN A 273 7.87 -3.51 6.16
CA ASN A 273 7.59 -2.66 7.32
C ASN A 273 6.80 -1.41 6.93
N ILE A 274 5.64 -1.63 6.33
CA ILE A 274 4.73 -0.58 5.88
C ILE A 274 3.58 -0.49 6.87
N LYS A 275 3.39 0.69 7.45
CA LYS A 275 2.35 0.95 8.46
C LYS A 275 1.39 2.02 7.96
N MET A 276 0.09 1.76 8.04
CA MET A 276 -0.97 2.67 7.59
C MET A 276 -2.00 2.83 8.71
N LYS A 277 -2.34 4.06 9.07
CA LYS A 277 -3.34 4.36 10.13
C LYS A 277 -4.26 5.49 9.72
N ASN A 278 -5.54 5.39 10.08
CA ASN A 278 -6.56 6.40 9.78
C ASN A 278 -6.62 6.75 8.29
N ILE A 279 -6.82 5.74 7.44
CA ILE A 279 -6.88 5.91 5.99
C ILE A 279 -8.33 6.02 5.54
N TYR A 280 -8.67 7.11 4.87
CA TYR A 280 -9.92 7.22 4.12
C TYR A 280 -9.65 6.95 2.64
N CYS A 281 -10.36 5.98 2.06
CA CYS A 281 -10.21 5.56 0.67
C CYS A 281 -11.57 5.56 -0.04
N GLY A 282 -11.69 6.37 -1.08
CA GLY A 282 -12.88 6.38 -1.93
C GLY A 282 -13.16 7.72 -2.61
N PRO A 283 -13.57 7.67 -3.89
CA PRO A 283 -13.63 6.49 -4.77
C PRO A 283 -12.24 5.89 -5.06
N GLY A 284 -12.19 4.67 -5.66
CA GLY A 284 -10.94 4.04 -6.05
C GLY A 284 -11.01 2.51 -6.14
N HIS A 285 -9.85 1.88 -6.19
CA HIS A 285 -9.72 0.42 -6.21
C HIS A 285 -9.33 -0.19 -4.85
N GLY A 286 -9.42 0.56 -3.75
CA GLY A 286 -9.10 0.09 -2.42
C GLY A 286 -7.61 0.13 -2.08
N ILE A 287 -7.20 -0.70 -1.12
CA ILE A 287 -5.82 -0.81 -0.65
C ILE A 287 -5.26 -2.15 -1.14
N SER A 288 -4.18 -2.08 -1.92
CA SER A 288 -3.65 -3.23 -2.65
C SER A 288 -2.19 -3.53 -2.33
N ILE A 289 -1.89 -4.81 -2.09
CA ILE A 289 -0.55 -5.36 -2.19
C ILE A 289 -0.44 -6.01 -3.58
N GLY A 290 0.50 -5.53 -4.38
CA GLY A 290 0.70 -5.99 -5.76
C GLY A 290 0.25 -4.95 -6.84
N SER A 291 0.33 -5.37 -8.10
CA SER A 291 0.54 -6.75 -8.55
C SER A 291 2.03 -7.15 -8.48
N LEU A 292 2.25 -8.39 -8.06
CA LEU A 292 3.58 -8.98 -7.90
C LEU A 292 3.74 -10.15 -8.89
N GLY A 293 4.99 -10.49 -9.22
CA GLY A 293 5.31 -11.69 -10.00
C GLY A 293 5.04 -11.60 -11.49
N LYS A 294 4.79 -10.39 -12.05
CA LYS A 294 4.56 -10.23 -13.48
C LYS A 294 5.79 -10.62 -14.31
N ASP A 295 5.57 -11.30 -15.44
CA ASP A 295 6.64 -11.74 -16.36
C ASP A 295 7.69 -12.60 -15.63
N ASP A 296 7.23 -13.56 -14.82
CA ASP A 296 8.02 -14.52 -14.05
C ASP A 296 8.98 -13.88 -13.04
N SER A 297 8.68 -12.64 -12.62
CA SER A 297 9.55 -11.91 -11.70
C SER A 297 9.36 -12.36 -10.24
N ILE A 298 10.35 -12.03 -9.41
CA ILE A 298 10.29 -12.22 -7.97
C ILE A 298 9.50 -11.08 -7.33
N GLY A 299 8.52 -11.41 -6.50
CA GLY A 299 7.73 -10.46 -5.72
C GLY A 299 7.91 -10.71 -4.23
N VAL A 300 8.40 -9.72 -3.48
CA VAL A 300 8.61 -9.83 -2.03
C VAL A 300 7.98 -8.63 -1.33
N VAL A 301 6.99 -8.92 -0.47
CA VAL A 301 6.39 -7.92 0.42
C VAL A 301 6.17 -8.56 1.78
N ASN A 302 6.57 -7.91 2.85
CA ASN A 302 6.33 -8.40 4.20
C ASN A 302 6.12 -7.29 5.22
N ARG A 303 5.52 -7.65 6.37
CA ARG A 303 5.25 -6.73 7.49
C ARG A 303 4.46 -5.51 7.03
N VAL A 304 3.24 -5.74 6.55
CA VAL A 304 2.30 -4.68 6.17
C VAL A 304 1.17 -4.64 7.18
N VAL A 305 0.94 -3.49 7.77
CA VAL A 305 -0.17 -3.29 8.71
C VAL A 305 -1.01 -2.10 8.28
N LEU A 306 -2.32 -2.32 8.20
CA LEU A 306 -3.33 -1.28 8.12
C LEU A 306 -4.15 -1.33 9.40
N ASP A 307 -4.15 -0.24 10.15
CA ASP A 307 -4.99 -0.07 11.31
C ASP A 307 -5.88 1.17 11.17
N THR A 308 -7.17 0.95 11.28
CA THR A 308 -8.20 1.97 11.13
C THR A 308 -8.27 2.54 9.71
N ALA A 309 -9.26 2.07 8.96
CA ALA A 309 -9.57 2.61 7.65
C ALA A 309 -11.07 2.66 7.39
N PHE A 310 -11.48 3.62 6.57
CA PHE A 310 -12.83 3.71 6.03
C PHE A 310 -12.77 3.71 4.50
N LEU A 311 -13.36 2.68 3.89
CA LEU A 311 -13.41 2.54 2.42
C LEU A 311 -14.85 2.76 1.94
N LYS A 312 -15.04 3.67 0.98
CA LYS A 312 -16.38 4.02 0.49
C LYS A 312 -16.44 3.99 -1.03
N GLY A 313 -17.38 3.17 -1.54
CA GLY A 313 -17.68 3.11 -2.97
C GLY A 313 -16.54 2.64 -3.85
N THR A 314 -15.58 1.92 -3.30
CA THR A 314 -14.41 1.40 -4.03
C THR A 314 -14.72 0.08 -4.74
N THR A 315 -13.95 -0.23 -5.78
CA THR A 315 -14.09 -1.50 -6.51
C THR A 315 -13.59 -2.67 -5.66
N ASN A 316 -12.49 -2.51 -4.93
CA ASN A 316 -12.00 -3.50 -4.00
C ASN A 316 -11.79 -2.85 -2.62
N GLY A 317 -11.76 -3.68 -1.58
CA GLY A 317 -11.40 -3.26 -0.24
C GLY A 317 -9.93 -3.54 0.05
N LEU A 318 -9.67 -4.67 0.69
CA LEU A 318 -8.35 -5.15 1.09
C LEU A 318 -7.91 -6.23 0.08
N ARG A 319 -6.89 -5.93 -0.71
CA ARG A 319 -6.55 -6.76 -1.85
C ARG A 319 -5.08 -7.18 -1.86
N ILE A 320 -4.84 -8.48 -2.13
CA ILE A 320 -3.53 -9.03 -2.52
C ILE A 320 -3.67 -9.60 -3.93
N LYS A 321 -2.86 -9.15 -4.88
CA LYS A 321 -2.92 -9.55 -6.29
C LYS A 321 -1.55 -9.94 -6.82
N THR A 322 -1.44 -11.16 -7.36
CA THR A 322 -0.19 -11.66 -7.94
C THR A 322 -0.43 -12.33 -9.28
N TRP A 323 0.55 -12.28 -10.16
CA TRP A 323 0.51 -12.92 -11.47
C TRP A 323 0.93 -14.39 -11.35
N GLN A 324 0.32 -15.24 -12.15
CA GLN A 324 0.83 -16.59 -12.37
C GLN A 324 2.24 -16.52 -12.99
N GLY A 325 3.10 -17.49 -12.68
CA GLY A 325 4.49 -17.54 -13.15
C GLY A 325 5.48 -16.84 -12.23
N GLY A 326 5.02 -15.93 -11.38
CA GLY A 326 5.88 -15.25 -10.41
C GLY A 326 6.42 -16.19 -9.32
N SER A 327 7.30 -15.64 -8.50
CA SER A 327 7.89 -16.30 -7.33
C SER A 327 8.11 -15.29 -6.20
N GLY A 328 8.61 -15.74 -5.04
CA GLY A 328 8.75 -14.91 -3.86
C GLY A 328 7.57 -15.04 -2.92
N TYR A 329 7.29 -14.03 -2.10
CA TYR A 329 6.26 -14.15 -1.08
C TYR A 329 5.60 -12.83 -0.68
N VAL A 330 4.37 -12.93 -0.15
CA VAL A 330 3.67 -11.93 0.65
C VAL A 330 3.36 -12.56 1.99
N GLN A 331 3.91 -12.02 3.07
CA GLN A 331 3.71 -12.58 4.41
C GLN A 331 3.64 -11.52 5.49
N THR A 332 3.08 -11.90 6.66
CA THR A 332 2.94 -11.03 7.84
C THR A 332 2.16 -9.76 7.48
N VAL A 333 0.94 -9.96 6.99
CA VAL A 333 0.04 -8.87 6.59
C VAL A 333 -1.11 -8.78 7.59
N ARG A 334 -1.38 -7.60 8.11
CA ARG A 334 -2.49 -7.34 9.01
C ARG A 334 -3.37 -6.21 8.49
N PHE A 335 -4.64 -6.49 8.35
CA PHE A 335 -5.69 -5.51 8.09
C PHE A 335 -6.65 -5.53 9.29
N GLN A 336 -6.72 -4.44 10.04
CA GLN A 336 -7.57 -4.38 11.23
C GLN A 336 -8.35 -3.08 11.34
N ASN A 337 -9.51 -3.16 12.04
CA ASN A 337 -10.37 -2.01 12.31
C ASN A 337 -10.82 -1.29 11.03
N VAL A 338 -11.30 -2.06 10.05
CA VAL A 338 -11.67 -1.54 8.73
C VAL A 338 -13.17 -1.53 8.56
N GLN A 339 -13.71 -0.36 8.23
CA GLN A 339 -15.11 -0.18 7.88
C GLN A 339 -15.27 0.07 6.39
N MET A 340 -16.25 -0.60 5.78
CA MET A 340 -16.54 -0.53 4.35
C MET A 340 -17.98 -0.12 4.07
N GLU A 341 -18.18 0.79 3.14
CA GLU A 341 -19.49 1.20 2.66
C GLU A 341 -19.54 1.05 1.14
N ASP A 342 -20.43 0.18 0.65
CA ASP A 342 -20.63 -0.05 -0.80
C ASP A 342 -19.34 -0.44 -1.55
N VAL A 343 -18.52 -1.30 -1.00
CA VAL A 343 -17.32 -1.85 -1.64
C VAL A 343 -17.69 -3.07 -2.48
N SER A 344 -17.22 -3.16 -3.75
CA SER A 344 -17.65 -4.27 -4.61
C SER A 344 -17.00 -5.60 -4.24
N ASN A 345 -15.71 -5.62 -3.90
CA ASN A 345 -14.96 -6.80 -3.48
C ASN A 345 -14.22 -6.50 -2.16
N PRO A 346 -14.85 -6.66 -1.00
CA PRO A 346 -14.28 -6.24 0.28
C PRO A 346 -12.94 -6.88 0.62
N ILE A 347 -12.85 -8.22 0.55
CA ILE A 347 -11.63 -8.97 0.81
C ILE A 347 -11.31 -9.82 -0.42
N ILE A 348 -10.10 -9.66 -0.95
CA ILE A 348 -9.67 -10.41 -2.13
C ILE A 348 -8.18 -10.77 -2.09
N ILE A 349 -7.89 -12.07 -2.18
CA ILE A 349 -6.59 -12.63 -2.53
C ILE A 349 -6.73 -13.26 -3.91
N ASP A 350 -5.90 -12.85 -4.87
CA ASP A 350 -5.99 -13.31 -6.26
C ASP A 350 -4.59 -13.59 -6.85
N GLN A 351 -4.19 -14.87 -6.87
CA GLN A 351 -2.95 -15.32 -7.52
C GLN A 351 -3.10 -15.57 -9.03
N PHE A 352 -4.29 -15.34 -9.56
CA PHE A 352 -4.58 -15.43 -11.00
C PHE A 352 -4.78 -14.06 -11.65
N TYR A 353 -4.26 -13.01 -11.01
CA TYR A 353 -4.39 -11.66 -11.53
C TYR A 353 -3.83 -11.54 -12.94
N CYS A 354 -4.60 -10.92 -13.84
CA CYS A 354 -4.25 -10.75 -15.23
C CYS A 354 -4.77 -9.40 -15.74
N ASP A 355 -3.90 -8.40 -15.80
CA ASP A 355 -4.18 -7.10 -16.43
C ASP A 355 -3.46 -7.03 -17.79
N SER A 356 -3.92 -7.85 -18.73
CA SER A 356 -3.36 -7.94 -20.08
C SER A 356 -4.46 -7.93 -21.14
N ARG A 357 -4.14 -7.38 -22.32
CA ARG A 357 -5.02 -7.47 -23.48
C ARG A 357 -5.17 -8.90 -24.03
N LYS A 358 -4.16 -9.72 -23.82
CA LYS A 358 -4.17 -11.15 -24.18
C LYS A 358 -4.44 -11.98 -22.92
N PRO A 359 -5.15 -13.09 -23.05
CA PRO A 359 -5.28 -14.03 -21.93
C PRO A 359 -3.90 -14.42 -21.36
N CYS A 360 -3.79 -14.40 -20.05
CA CYS A 360 -2.57 -14.83 -19.39
C CYS A 360 -2.42 -16.36 -19.50
N LYS A 361 -1.18 -16.82 -19.53
CA LYS A 361 -0.89 -18.26 -19.58
C LYS A 361 -1.14 -18.88 -18.20
N ASN A 362 -1.67 -20.09 -18.18
CA ASN A 362 -1.69 -20.88 -16.97
C ASN A 362 -0.27 -21.32 -16.62
N GLN A 363 0.14 -21.07 -15.39
CA GLN A 363 1.48 -21.40 -14.88
C GLN A 363 1.35 -22.03 -13.49
N THR A 364 2.32 -22.87 -13.14
CA THR A 364 2.32 -23.60 -11.86
C THR A 364 3.05 -22.83 -10.74
N SER A 365 3.97 -21.93 -11.07
CA SER A 365 4.59 -21.07 -10.07
C SER A 365 3.71 -19.87 -9.73
N ALA A 366 3.77 -19.43 -8.50
CA ALA A 366 3.08 -18.25 -7.98
C ALA A 366 3.89 -17.60 -6.85
N VAL A 367 3.60 -16.36 -6.54
CA VAL A 367 4.09 -15.71 -5.32
C VAL A 367 3.35 -16.33 -4.13
N GLU A 368 4.06 -16.87 -3.16
CA GLU A 368 3.49 -17.45 -1.95
C GLU A 368 2.75 -16.38 -1.14
N ILE A 369 1.58 -16.71 -0.58
CA ILE A 369 0.82 -15.80 0.27
C ILE A 369 0.50 -16.51 1.58
N SER A 370 1.02 -15.99 2.69
CA SER A 370 0.84 -16.59 4.01
C SER A 370 0.76 -15.55 5.12
N GLU A 371 0.27 -15.94 6.30
CA GLU A 371 0.20 -15.08 7.49
C GLU A 371 -0.57 -13.78 7.24
N VAL A 372 -1.81 -13.90 6.77
CA VAL A 372 -2.68 -12.75 6.49
C VAL A 372 -3.82 -12.69 7.50
N LEU A 373 -3.85 -11.66 8.33
CA LEU A 373 -4.88 -11.42 9.33
C LEU A 373 -5.86 -10.34 8.86
N TYR A 374 -7.14 -10.66 8.92
CA TYR A 374 -8.26 -9.71 8.81
C TYR A 374 -8.98 -9.68 10.16
N ARG A 375 -8.87 -8.56 10.90
CA ARG A 375 -9.47 -8.40 12.23
C ARG A 375 -10.38 -7.19 12.30
N ASN A 376 -11.58 -7.34 12.89
CA ASN A 376 -12.56 -6.27 13.02
C ASN A 376 -12.84 -5.57 11.68
N VAL A 377 -13.16 -6.35 10.66
CA VAL A 377 -13.51 -5.86 9.32
C VAL A 377 -15.02 -5.94 9.15
N SER A 378 -15.68 -4.82 8.87
CA SER A 378 -17.14 -4.79 8.73
C SER A 378 -17.61 -3.88 7.62
N GLY A 379 -18.83 -4.11 7.14
CA GLY A 379 -19.47 -3.20 6.22
C GLY A 379 -20.33 -3.86 5.15
N THR A 380 -20.56 -3.11 4.06
CA THR A 380 -21.46 -3.52 2.99
C THR A 380 -20.75 -3.72 1.66
N THR A 381 -21.18 -4.75 0.92
CA THR A 381 -20.72 -5.05 -0.44
C THR A 381 -21.83 -4.88 -1.48
N LYS A 382 -21.44 -4.39 -2.67
CA LYS A 382 -22.33 -4.33 -3.85
C LYS A 382 -22.40 -5.65 -4.61
N SER A 383 -21.45 -6.56 -4.41
CA SER A 383 -21.42 -7.86 -5.09
C SER A 383 -21.79 -8.98 -4.12
N LYS A 384 -22.20 -10.12 -4.67
CA LYS A 384 -22.43 -11.32 -3.85
C LYS A 384 -21.16 -11.85 -3.19
N LYS A 385 -20.00 -11.72 -3.85
CA LYS A 385 -18.72 -12.22 -3.31
C LYS A 385 -18.11 -11.20 -2.37
N ALA A 386 -18.37 -11.34 -1.08
CA ALA A 386 -17.79 -10.51 -0.05
C ALA A 386 -16.31 -10.83 0.22
N MET A 387 -15.96 -12.12 0.15
CA MET A 387 -14.60 -12.60 0.32
C MET A 387 -14.22 -13.53 -0.83
N LYS A 388 -13.03 -13.33 -1.42
CA LYS A 388 -12.49 -14.17 -2.49
C LYS A 388 -11.05 -14.56 -2.17
N PHE A 389 -10.80 -15.83 -1.99
CA PHE A 389 -9.47 -16.43 -1.82
C PHE A 389 -9.18 -17.32 -3.02
N ALA A 390 -8.68 -16.73 -4.10
CA ALA A 390 -8.34 -17.42 -5.35
C ALA A 390 -6.83 -17.70 -5.38
N CYS A 391 -6.46 -18.83 -4.79
CA CYS A 391 -5.08 -19.25 -4.64
C CYS A 391 -4.70 -20.37 -5.62
N SER A 392 -3.42 -20.47 -5.95
CA SER A 392 -2.86 -21.46 -6.87
C SER A 392 -2.93 -22.86 -6.27
N ASP A 393 -3.30 -23.84 -7.09
CA ASP A 393 -3.36 -25.25 -6.66
C ASP A 393 -1.97 -25.83 -6.35
N THR A 394 -0.92 -25.22 -6.90
CA THR A 394 0.48 -25.65 -6.71
C THR A 394 1.23 -24.84 -5.66
N VAL A 395 0.76 -23.62 -5.36
CA VAL A 395 1.30 -22.74 -4.32
C VAL A 395 0.09 -22.16 -3.54
N PRO A 396 -0.51 -22.98 -2.65
CA PRO A 396 -1.69 -22.55 -1.89
C PRO A 396 -1.41 -21.36 -0.98
N CYS A 397 -2.46 -20.58 -0.69
CA CYS A 397 -2.37 -19.60 0.39
C CYS A 397 -2.59 -20.28 1.75
N SER A 398 -1.81 -19.91 2.74
CA SER A 398 -1.87 -20.53 4.07
C SER A 398 -1.90 -19.52 5.21
N HIS A 399 -2.32 -19.97 6.40
CA HIS A 399 -2.34 -19.14 7.62
C HIS A 399 -3.12 -17.83 7.42
N ILE A 400 -4.30 -17.93 6.76
CA ILE A 400 -5.24 -16.81 6.66
C ILE A 400 -6.08 -16.81 7.92
N THR A 401 -6.11 -15.70 8.65
CA THR A 401 -6.94 -15.57 9.85
C THR A 401 -8.06 -14.57 9.59
N LEU A 402 -9.30 -14.98 9.85
CA LEU A 402 -10.47 -14.12 9.91
C LEU A 402 -10.92 -14.01 11.37
N ASP A 403 -10.89 -12.81 11.92
CA ASP A 403 -11.24 -12.52 13.31
C ASP A 403 -12.23 -11.37 13.38
N ASN A 404 -13.48 -11.65 13.74
CA ASN A 404 -14.56 -10.66 13.77
C ASN A 404 -14.74 -9.94 12.42
N VAL A 405 -15.13 -10.68 11.38
CA VAL A 405 -15.39 -10.16 10.04
C VAL A 405 -16.88 -10.19 9.76
N ASN A 406 -17.52 -9.03 9.50
CA ASN A 406 -18.94 -8.93 9.17
C ASN A 406 -19.16 -8.14 7.88
N LEU A 407 -19.41 -8.83 6.77
CA LEU A 407 -19.62 -8.24 5.45
C LEU A 407 -20.99 -8.63 4.90
N GLU A 408 -21.86 -7.67 4.78
CA GLU A 408 -23.24 -7.86 4.34
C GLU A 408 -23.41 -7.45 2.88
N ALA A 409 -24.10 -8.25 2.08
CA ALA A 409 -24.48 -7.84 0.74
C ALA A 409 -25.60 -6.80 0.82
N ARG A 410 -25.49 -5.72 0.05
CA ARG A 410 -26.54 -4.72 -0.07
C ARG A 410 -27.86 -5.33 -0.56
N ASP A 411 -27.76 -6.25 -1.52
CA ASP A 411 -28.88 -6.94 -2.11
C ASP A 411 -28.59 -8.47 -2.12
N GLY A 412 -29.46 -9.25 -1.45
CA GLY A 412 -29.32 -10.71 -1.39
C GLY A 412 -28.36 -11.19 -0.31
N THR A 413 -27.70 -12.32 -0.55
CA THR A 413 -26.78 -12.97 0.40
C THR A 413 -25.33 -12.78 0.00
N ALA A 414 -24.49 -12.49 0.98
CA ALA A 414 -23.05 -12.45 0.81
C ALA A 414 -22.48 -13.87 0.74
N GLU A 415 -21.44 -14.08 -0.07
CA GLU A 415 -20.82 -15.38 -0.33
C GLU A 415 -19.30 -15.28 -0.17
N VAL A 416 -18.68 -16.43 0.20
CA VAL A 416 -17.22 -16.63 0.19
C VAL A 416 -16.83 -17.55 -0.96
N TYR A 417 -15.74 -17.24 -1.61
CA TYR A 417 -15.11 -18.11 -2.59
C TYR A 417 -13.69 -18.48 -2.14
N CYS A 418 -13.39 -19.77 -2.06
CA CYS A 418 -12.05 -20.28 -1.80
C CYS A 418 -11.61 -21.24 -2.91
N ASN A 419 -10.34 -21.12 -3.30
CA ASN A 419 -9.60 -22.12 -4.03
C ASN A 419 -8.21 -22.23 -3.42
N SER A 420 -7.81 -23.43 -2.99
CA SER A 420 -6.47 -23.72 -2.45
C SER A 420 -5.99 -22.72 -1.38
N ALA A 421 -6.89 -22.36 -0.48
CA ALA A 421 -6.63 -21.46 0.64
C ALA A 421 -6.95 -22.17 1.96
N THR A 422 -6.10 -21.97 2.97
CA THR A 422 -6.28 -22.54 4.32
C THR A 422 -6.11 -21.47 5.39
N GLY A 423 -6.85 -21.62 6.49
CA GLY A 423 -6.81 -20.59 7.52
C GLY A 423 -7.59 -20.96 8.78
N ILE A 424 -7.72 -19.98 9.66
CA ILE A 424 -8.39 -20.08 10.95
C ILE A 424 -9.49 -19.01 11.00
N ILE A 425 -10.61 -19.39 11.61
CA ILE A 425 -11.74 -18.49 11.85
C ILE A 425 -11.88 -18.32 13.37
N THR A 426 -11.87 -17.09 13.83
CA THR A 426 -12.08 -16.73 15.23
C THR A 426 -13.17 -15.65 15.35
N GLY A 427 -13.89 -15.66 16.46
CA GLY A 427 -14.98 -14.73 16.68
C GLY A 427 -16.13 -14.89 15.66
N TYR A 428 -16.85 -13.81 15.40
CA TYR A 428 -17.98 -13.80 14.45
C TYR A 428 -17.50 -13.55 13.02
N VAL A 429 -17.81 -14.45 12.09
CA VAL A 429 -17.48 -14.27 10.67
C VAL A 429 -18.72 -14.47 9.80
N HIS A 430 -19.08 -13.42 9.07
CA HIS A 430 -20.18 -13.43 8.10
C HIS A 430 -19.71 -12.81 6.77
N PRO A 431 -19.97 -13.42 5.60
CA PRO A 431 -20.51 -14.78 5.41
C PRO A 431 -19.57 -15.86 5.94
N GLU A 432 -20.13 -17.02 6.28
CA GLU A 432 -19.36 -18.17 6.78
C GLU A 432 -18.28 -18.60 5.78
N ALA A 433 -17.04 -18.73 6.26
CA ALA A 433 -15.87 -19.06 5.42
C ALA A 433 -15.35 -20.50 5.70
N GLU A 434 -16.27 -21.46 5.85
CA GLU A 434 -15.92 -22.88 6.13
C GLU A 434 -14.90 -23.48 5.16
N CYS A 435 -14.82 -22.93 3.94
CA CYS A 435 -13.86 -23.40 2.94
C CYS A 435 -12.39 -23.17 3.33
N LEU A 436 -12.08 -22.29 4.30
CA LEU A 436 -10.73 -22.14 4.84
C LEU A 436 -10.34 -23.28 5.78
N ASN A 437 -11.30 -23.93 6.42
CA ASN A 437 -11.09 -25.05 7.37
C ASN A 437 -11.03 -26.42 6.67
N SER A 438 -11.14 -26.49 5.35
CA SER A 438 -11.41 -27.74 4.61
C SER A 438 -10.26 -28.77 4.60
N ASN A 439 -9.06 -28.42 5.08
CA ASN A 439 -7.96 -29.38 5.13
C ASN A 439 -8.03 -30.33 6.35
N ASP A 440 -8.59 -29.88 7.47
CA ASP A 440 -8.74 -30.77 8.65
C ASP A 440 -9.77 -31.88 8.40
N LYS A 441 -10.89 -31.53 7.75
CA LYS A 441 -11.93 -32.53 7.40
C LYS A 441 -11.45 -33.58 6.40
N LYS A 442 -10.55 -33.24 5.46
CA LYS A 442 -9.97 -34.23 4.53
C LYS A 442 -8.96 -35.16 5.19
N ILE A 443 -8.29 -34.69 6.23
CA ILE A 443 -7.37 -35.50 7.03
C ILE A 443 -8.18 -36.44 7.94
N GLU A 444 -9.23 -35.94 8.60
CA GLU A 444 -10.13 -36.77 9.41
C GLU A 444 -10.83 -37.84 8.58
N GLN A 445 -11.39 -37.53 7.40
CA GLN A 445 -11.97 -38.51 6.50
C GLN A 445 -10.96 -39.56 6.01
N LYS A 446 -9.72 -39.16 5.68
CA LYS A 446 -8.66 -40.10 5.33
C LYS A 446 -8.25 -41.02 6.49
N ILE A 447 -8.26 -40.50 7.71
CA ILE A 447 -7.96 -41.26 8.93
C ILE A 447 -9.13 -42.22 9.21
N GLU A 448 -10.38 -41.81 9.05
CA GLU A 448 -11.56 -42.72 9.17
C GLU A 448 -11.57 -43.78 8.09
N GLU A 449 -11.28 -43.47 6.82
CA GLU A 449 -11.16 -44.47 5.75
C GLU A 449 -9.99 -45.43 5.96
N CYS A 450 -8.88 -45.04 6.54
CA CYS A 450 -7.78 -45.93 6.91
C CYS A 450 -8.15 -46.87 8.08
N ASN A 451 -8.91 -46.36 9.05
CA ASN A 451 -9.32 -47.19 10.21
C ASN A 451 -10.44 -48.20 9.89
N VAL A 452 -11.21 -48.01 8.81
CA VAL A 452 -12.26 -48.97 8.36
C VAL A 452 -11.69 -50.16 7.58
N HIS A 453 -10.44 -50.07 7.10
CA HIS A 453 -9.81 -51.17 6.35
C HIS A 453 -8.95 -52.12 7.21
N ASP A 454 -8.76 -51.84 8.49
CA ASP A 454 -8.01 -52.72 9.41
C ASP A 454 -8.94 -53.64 10.28
N GLU A 455 -10.25 -53.64 10.03
CA GLU A 455 -11.22 -54.54 10.70
C GLU A 455 -11.93 -55.49 9.72
N LEU A 456 -11.18 -56.17 8.80
CA LEU A 456 -11.69 -57.30 8.05
C LEU A 456 -10.64 -58.41 7.97
#